data_b508cbb7439659dc269be9d747e89a4b
#
_entry.id   b508cbb7439659dc269be9d747e89a4b
#
_cell.length_a   1.000
_cell.length_b   1.000
_cell.length_c   1.000
_cell.angle_alpha   90.00
_cell.angle_beta   90.00
_cell.angle_gamma   90.00
#
_symmetry.space_group_name_H-M   'P 1'
#
loop_
_entity.id
_entity.type
_entity.pdbx_description
1 polymer ?
#
loop_
_entity_poly.entity_id
_entity_poly.type
_entity_poly.pdbx_seq_one_letter_code
_entity_poly.pdbx_strand_id
1 'polypeptide(L)'
;MFSSFRMPSRLAYRALPLLLAASSAWAVSLADLSSTDVNGALKAALERGSNAAVSKLGTENGFLNNEKVKIPLPKVLEQARPILKMTGHAQQLDDLVVSMNHAAEAAVPLAKPLLVDAVKNMTLTDAKNILSGGDTSVTQFFREKTSAQLGVKFLPIVKKVTDKSNLSAKYNGAMAKVSKMGLAQAGTVEDYVTERALDGLFTMIGEEEKAIRNDPIGTGSKLIGKVFGALK
;
A
#
# COMPACT_ATOMS: atom_id res chain seq x y z
N MET A 1 49.81 -79.87 -21.71
CA MET A 1 50.18 -78.70 -22.54
C MET A 1 49.76 -77.43 -21.79
N PHE A 2 50.76 -76.72 -21.36
CA PHE A 2 50.61 -75.56 -20.45
C PHE A 2 50.23 -74.29 -21.23
N SER A 3 49.29 -73.52 -20.72
CA SER A 3 49.12 -72.15 -21.16
C SER A 3 48.91 -71.29 -19.95
N SER A 4 49.87 -70.40 -19.75
CA SER A 4 49.97 -69.40 -18.66
C SER A 4 49.00 -68.24 -18.88
N PHE A 5 48.16 -68.00 -17.90
CA PHE A 5 47.32 -66.83 -17.91
C PHE A 5 47.97 -65.70 -17.03
N ARG A 6 48.45 -64.67 -17.68
CA ARG A 6 49.01 -63.47 -17.05
C ARG A 6 47.92 -62.52 -16.69
N MET A 7 47.80 -62.11 -15.41
CA MET A 7 46.98 -61.02 -14.94
C MET A 7 47.55 -59.70 -15.38
N PRO A 8 46.71 -58.73 -15.78
CA PRO A 8 47.16 -57.38 -15.93
C PRO A 8 46.84 -56.50 -14.66
N SER A 9 47.75 -55.64 -14.43
CA SER A 9 47.98 -54.64 -13.41
C SER A 9 46.81 -53.82 -12.96
N ARG A 10 46.83 -53.49 -11.67
CA ARG A 10 45.92 -52.61 -10.91
C ARG A 10 45.93 -51.19 -11.46
N LEU A 11 44.78 -50.70 -11.94
CA LEU A 11 44.52 -49.28 -12.13
C LEU A 11 44.29 -48.62 -10.77
N ALA A 12 45.20 -47.72 -10.41
CA ALA A 12 45.07 -46.85 -9.26
C ALA A 12 44.04 -45.73 -9.57
N TYR A 13 42.85 -45.83 -8.99
CA TYR A 13 41.90 -44.70 -8.96
C TYR A 13 42.44 -43.60 -8.03
N ARG A 14 42.96 -42.54 -8.64
CA ARG A 14 43.22 -41.28 -7.93
C ARG A 14 41.86 -40.63 -7.62
N ALA A 15 41.44 -40.74 -6.38
CA ALA A 15 40.33 -39.94 -5.85
C ALA A 15 40.72 -38.46 -5.83
N LEU A 16 40.09 -37.68 -6.69
CA LEU A 16 40.20 -36.22 -6.68
C LEU A 16 39.29 -35.71 -5.54
N PRO A 17 39.79 -34.99 -4.52
CA PRO A 17 38.92 -34.41 -3.52
C PRO A 17 38.14 -33.24 -4.14
N LEU A 18 36.83 -33.40 -4.21
CA LEU A 18 35.88 -32.36 -4.54
C LEU A 18 35.91 -31.33 -3.39
N LEU A 19 36.65 -30.23 -3.55
CA LEU A 19 36.59 -29.08 -2.68
C LEU A 19 35.19 -28.44 -2.85
N LEU A 20 34.26 -28.78 -1.98
CA LEU A 20 33.05 -27.97 -1.75
C LEU A 20 33.53 -26.66 -1.19
N ALA A 21 33.63 -25.62 -2.03
CA ALA A 21 33.68 -24.24 -1.60
C ALA A 21 32.33 -23.91 -0.99
N ALA A 22 32.20 -24.03 0.32
CA ALA A 22 31.09 -23.47 1.08
C ALA A 22 31.20 -21.93 0.93
N SER A 23 30.46 -21.37 0.02
CA SER A 23 30.19 -19.94 -0.03
C SER A 23 29.40 -19.60 1.23
N SER A 24 30.12 -19.20 2.29
CA SER A 24 29.54 -18.55 3.44
C SER A 24 28.91 -17.23 2.96
N ALA A 25 27.60 -17.27 2.70
CA ALA A 25 26.80 -16.08 2.58
C ALA A 25 26.90 -15.36 3.92
N TRP A 26 27.67 -14.29 3.96
CA TRP A 26 27.79 -13.41 5.12
C TRP A 26 26.44 -12.77 5.32
N ALA A 27 25.64 -13.28 6.23
CA ALA A 27 24.45 -12.61 6.72
C ALA A 27 24.91 -11.35 7.44
N VAL A 28 24.75 -10.20 6.80
CA VAL A 28 25.02 -8.89 7.42
C VAL A 28 23.94 -8.69 8.48
N SER A 29 24.33 -8.58 9.75
CA SER A 29 23.40 -8.31 10.83
C SER A 29 23.06 -6.80 10.86
N LEU A 30 21.90 -6.44 11.42
CA LEU A 30 21.54 -5.03 11.62
C LEU A 30 22.58 -4.28 12.48
N ALA A 31 23.27 -4.98 13.36
CA ALA A 31 24.33 -4.43 14.22
C ALA A 31 25.57 -4.00 13.43
N ASP A 32 25.79 -4.56 12.23
CA ASP A 32 26.92 -4.26 11.37
C ASP A 32 26.65 -3.06 10.43
N LEU A 33 25.40 -2.52 10.45
CA LEU A 33 25.01 -1.39 9.64
C LEU A 33 25.14 -0.09 10.42
N SER A 34 25.68 0.95 9.77
CA SER A 34 25.68 2.28 10.39
C SER A 34 24.25 2.78 10.56
N SER A 35 23.97 3.52 11.62
CA SER A 35 22.67 4.16 11.83
C SER A 35 22.26 5.07 10.67
N THR A 36 23.24 5.64 9.96
CA THR A 36 23.04 6.48 8.77
C THR A 36 22.55 5.65 7.59
N ASP A 37 23.16 4.47 7.34
CA ASP A 37 22.75 3.56 6.25
C ASP A 37 21.33 3.04 6.47
N VAL A 38 21.04 2.63 7.72
CA VAL A 38 19.71 2.15 8.11
C VAL A 38 18.64 3.22 7.90
N ASN A 39 18.91 4.45 8.36
CA ASN A 39 17.99 5.58 8.19
C ASN A 39 17.82 5.94 6.70
N GLY A 40 18.89 5.95 5.94
CA GLY A 40 18.87 6.22 4.49
C GLY A 40 18.05 5.16 3.72
N ALA A 41 18.27 3.87 4.02
CA ALA A 41 17.51 2.78 3.41
C ALA A 41 16.02 2.86 3.73
N LEU A 42 15.70 3.13 5.00
CA LEU A 42 14.32 3.26 5.43
C LEU A 42 13.62 4.42 4.74
N LYS A 43 14.25 5.61 4.71
CA LYS A 43 13.71 6.77 3.98
C LYS A 43 13.45 6.45 2.51
N ALA A 44 14.40 5.83 1.83
CA ALA A 44 14.25 5.43 0.43
C ALA A 44 13.10 4.42 0.22
N ALA A 45 12.93 3.46 1.14
CA ALA A 45 11.83 2.51 1.10
C ALA A 45 10.46 3.19 1.29
N LEU A 46 10.38 4.11 2.28
CA LEU A 46 9.16 4.87 2.57
C LEU A 46 8.76 5.79 1.40
N GLU A 47 9.73 6.50 0.81
CA GLU A 47 9.47 7.34 -0.37
C GLU A 47 9.01 6.49 -1.56
N ARG A 48 9.65 5.35 -1.78
CA ARG A 48 9.27 4.45 -2.89
C ARG A 48 7.86 3.89 -2.68
N GLY A 49 7.56 3.34 -1.52
CA GLY A 49 6.26 2.76 -1.21
C GLY A 49 5.13 3.79 -1.27
N SER A 50 5.34 4.97 -0.68
CA SER A 50 4.35 6.04 -0.73
C SER A 50 4.12 6.59 -2.15
N ASN A 51 5.18 6.76 -2.94
CA ASN A 51 5.06 7.16 -4.34
C ASN A 51 4.32 6.11 -5.19
N ALA A 52 4.60 4.82 -4.97
CA ALA A 52 3.91 3.73 -5.67
C ALA A 52 2.42 3.70 -5.32
N ALA A 53 2.06 3.83 -4.04
CA ALA A 53 0.67 3.89 -3.59
C ALA A 53 -0.08 5.08 -4.21
N VAL A 54 0.51 6.29 -4.15
CA VAL A 54 -0.08 7.49 -4.76
C VAL A 54 -0.24 7.33 -6.27
N SER A 55 0.76 6.79 -6.96
CA SER A 55 0.69 6.60 -8.41
C SER A 55 -0.38 5.60 -8.82
N LYS A 56 -0.51 4.49 -8.09
CA LYS A 56 -1.54 3.47 -8.36
C LYS A 56 -2.96 4.00 -8.14
N LEU A 57 -3.16 4.76 -7.07
CA LEU A 57 -4.47 5.27 -6.69
C LEU A 57 -4.88 6.53 -7.43
N GLY A 58 -3.92 7.37 -7.82
CA GLY A 58 -4.18 8.65 -8.52
C GLY A 58 -4.40 8.51 -10.03
N THR A 59 -4.48 7.28 -10.56
CA THR A 59 -4.86 7.02 -11.95
C THR A 59 -6.37 6.83 -12.08
N GLU A 60 -6.89 6.97 -13.29
CA GLU A 60 -8.27 6.65 -13.60
C GLU A 60 -8.59 5.20 -13.20
N ASN A 61 -9.67 5.03 -12.46
CA ASN A 61 -10.11 3.74 -11.89
C ASN A 61 -9.14 3.12 -10.86
N GLY A 62 -8.19 3.87 -10.33
CA GLY A 62 -7.24 3.39 -9.32
C GLY A 62 -7.91 3.01 -7.99
N PHE A 63 -9.03 3.67 -7.64
CA PHE A 63 -9.93 3.25 -6.57
C PHE A 63 -11.05 2.35 -7.08
N LEU A 64 -11.72 2.76 -8.15
CA LEU A 64 -12.94 2.12 -8.63
C LEU A 64 -12.74 0.63 -8.97
N ASN A 65 -11.64 0.28 -9.60
CA ASN A 65 -11.32 -1.09 -10.01
C ASN A 65 -10.42 -1.85 -9.02
N ASN A 66 -10.18 -1.29 -7.84
CA ASN A 66 -9.36 -1.93 -6.81
C ASN A 66 -10.22 -2.32 -5.60
N GLU A 67 -10.59 -3.58 -5.51
CA GLU A 67 -11.48 -4.10 -4.47
C GLU A 67 -10.99 -3.86 -3.02
N LYS A 68 -9.68 -3.63 -2.82
CA LYS A 68 -9.12 -3.34 -1.49
C LYS A 68 -9.43 -1.95 -0.97
N VAL A 69 -9.66 -0.99 -1.89
CA VAL A 69 -9.77 0.44 -1.57
C VAL A 69 -10.99 1.10 -2.19
N LYS A 70 -11.71 0.41 -3.05
CA LYS A 70 -12.94 0.88 -3.66
C LYS A 70 -13.88 1.46 -2.61
N ILE A 71 -14.34 2.69 -2.83
CA ILE A 71 -15.25 3.38 -1.95
C ILE A 71 -16.67 2.89 -2.23
N PRO A 72 -17.29 2.14 -1.29
CA PRO A 72 -18.66 1.69 -1.44
C PRO A 72 -19.64 2.83 -1.11
N LEU A 73 -20.91 2.58 -1.30
CA LEU A 73 -21.95 3.47 -0.75
C LEU A 73 -21.87 3.50 0.79
N PRO A 74 -22.19 4.65 1.40
CA PRO A 74 -22.48 4.68 2.84
C PRO A 74 -23.49 3.61 3.23
N LYS A 75 -23.29 2.99 4.39
CA LYS A 75 -24.10 1.86 4.87
C LYS A 75 -25.61 2.11 4.77
N VAL A 76 -26.06 3.33 5.09
CA VAL A 76 -27.46 3.70 5.03
C VAL A 76 -28.04 3.64 3.60
N LEU A 77 -27.27 4.07 2.60
CA LEU A 77 -27.68 3.96 1.19
C LEU A 77 -27.62 2.51 0.70
N GLU A 78 -26.65 1.74 1.15
CA GLU A 78 -26.53 0.33 0.81
C GLU A 78 -27.69 -0.48 1.39
N GLN A 79 -28.10 -0.22 2.61
CA GLN A 79 -29.30 -0.83 3.23
C GLN A 79 -30.60 -0.47 2.48
N ALA A 80 -30.68 0.73 1.94
CA ALA A 80 -31.82 1.19 1.15
C ALA A 80 -31.78 0.72 -0.32
N ARG A 81 -30.67 0.16 -0.80
CA ARG A 81 -30.48 -0.25 -2.20
C ARG A 81 -31.61 -1.12 -2.75
N PRO A 82 -32.12 -2.15 -2.04
CA PRO A 82 -33.23 -2.98 -2.57
C PRO A 82 -34.48 -2.15 -2.89
N ILE A 83 -34.86 -1.25 -1.98
CA ILE A 83 -36.06 -0.40 -2.12
C ILE A 83 -35.84 0.62 -3.25
N LEU A 84 -34.64 1.25 -3.31
CA LEU A 84 -34.30 2.22 -4.35
C LEU A 84 -34.21 1.57 -5.73
N LYS A 85 -33.84 0.29 -5.82
CA LYS A 85 -33.91 -0.51 -7.06
C LYS A 85 -35.36 -0.69 -7.53
N MET A 86 -36.28 -1.07 -6.63
CA MET A 86 -37.69 -1.26 -6.96
C MET A 86 -38.32 0.04 -7.47
N THR A 87 -37.84 1.20 -7.04
CA THR A 87 -38.35 2.52 -7.46
C THR A 87 -37.59 3.13 -8.65
N GLY A 88 -36.76 2.34 -9.35
CA GLY A 88 -36.03 2.77 -10.56
C GLY A 88 -34.80 3.62 -10.31
N HIS A 89 -34.25 3.65 -9.10
CA HIS A 89 -33.11 4.48 -8.73
C HIS A 89 -31.77 3.72 -8.64
N ALA A 90 -31.71 2.49 -9.15
CA ALA A 90 -30.49 1.66 -9.11
C ALA A 90 -29.29 2.35 -9.78
N GLN A 91 -29.50 2.87 -11.00
CA GLN A 91 -28.43 3.53 -11.76
C GLN A 91 -27.83 4.75 -11.01
N GLN A 92 -28.69 5.51 -10.30
CA GLN A 92 -28.21 6.67 -9.52
C GLN A 92 -27.26 6.25 -8.40
N LEU A 93 -27.46 5.08 -7.78
CA LEU A 93 -26.57 4.55 -6.74
C LEU A 93 -25.22 4.10 -7.34
N ASP A 94 -25.26 3.48 -8.49
CA ASP A 94 -24.04 3.02 -9.16
C ASP A 94 -23.22 4.23 -9.66
N ASP A 95 -23.87 5.28 -10.19
CA ASP A 95 -23.23 6.55 -10.57
C ASP A 95 -22.62 7.27 -9.35
N LEU A 96 -23.22 7.16 -8.16
CA LEU A 96 -22.65 7.68 -6.92
C LEU A 96 -21.32 6.96 -6.58
N VAL A 97 -21.29 5.63 -6.66
CA VAL A 97 -20.07 4.84 -6.42
C VAL A 97 -18.96 5.28 -7.37
N VAL A 98 -19.24 5.38 -8.66
CA VAL A 98 -18.26 5.82 -9.68
C VAL A 98 -17.73 7.22 -9.34
N SER A 99 -18.64 8.17 -9.07
CA SER A 99 -18.25 9.57 -8.81
C SER A 99 -17.46 9.73 -7.51
N MET A 100 -17.79 8.98 -6.46
CA MET A 100 -17.03 8.99 -5.19
C MET A 100 -15.59 8.48 -5.39
N ASN A 101 -15.42 7.40 -6.14
CA ASN A 101 -14.10 6.84 -6.41
C ASN A 101 -13.25 7.78 -7.27
N HIS A 102 -13.81 8.38 -8.32
CA HIS A 102 -13.10 9.37 -9.14
C HIS A 102 -12.73 10.63 -8.34
N ALA A 103 -13.54 11.03 -7.36
CA ALA A 103 -13.20 12.16 -6.47
C ALA A 103 -11.99 11.81 -5.58
N ALA A 104 -11.90 10.58 -5.07
CA ALA A 104 -10.74 10.10 -4.32
C ALA A 104 -9.48 10.03 -5.19
N GLU A 105 -9.58 9.51 -6.40
CA GLU A 105 -8.51 9.44 -7.40
C GLU A 105 -7.92 10.82 -7.71
N ALA A 106 -8.77 11.84 -7.84
CA ALA A 106 -8.34 13.21 -8.06
C ALA A 106 -7.65 13.86 -6.85
N ALA A 107 -8.00 13.44 -5.63
CA ALA A 107 -7.43 14.01 -4.39
C ALA A 107 -6.09 13.39 -4.01
N VAL A 108 -5.90 12.09 -4.21
CA VAL A 108 -4.72 11.32 -3.74
C VAL A 108 -3.37 11.86 -4.23
N PRO A 109 -3.19 12.35 -5.47
CA PRO A 109 -1.90 12.93 -5.90
C PRO A 109 -1.38 14.06 -5.01
N LEU A 110 -2.27 14.78 -4.30
CA LEU A 110 -1.89 15.84 -3.37
C LEU A 110 -1.23 15.31 -2.08
N ALA A 111 -1.34 14.02 -1.81
CA ALA A 111 -0.68 13.40 -0.67
C ALA A 111 0.85 13.35 -0.84
N LYS A 112 1.34 13.25 -2.07
CA LYS A 112 2.77 13.04 -2.35
C LYS A 112 3.70 14.01 -1.62
N PRO A 113 3.54 15.34 -1.68
CA PRO A 113 4.44 16.26 -0.98
C PRO A 113 4.39 16.08 0.54
N LEU A 114 3.22 15.81 1.13
CA LEU A 114 3.09 15.62 2.57
C LEU A 114 3.75 14.31 3.05
N LEU A 115 3.62 13.23 2.28
CA LEU A 115 4.26 11.95 2.58
C LEU A 115 5.79 12.09 2.48
N VAL A 116 6.29 12.76 1.45
CA VAL A 116 7.73 13.04 1.29
C VAL A 116 8.25 13.91 2.44
N ASP A 117 7.52 14.94 2.84
CA ASP A 117 7.92 15.80 3.96
C ASP A 117 7.93 15.03 5.29
N ALA A 118 6.97 14.14 5.52
CA ALA A 118 6.97 13.26 6.70
C ALA A 118 8.22 12.37 6.75
N VAL A 119 8.61 11.80 5.60
CA VAL A 119 9.84 10.97 5.50
C VAL A 119 11.09 11.81 5.74
N LYS A 120 11.21 12.99 5.17
CA LYS A 120 12.36 13.89 5.38
C LYS A 120 12.54 14.24 6.86
N ASN A 121 11.43 14.54 7.55
CA ASN A 121 11.39 14.94 8.95
C ASN A 121 11.36 13.76 9.94
N MET A 122 11.47 12.52 9.44
CA MET A 122 11.47 11.31 10.27
C MET A 122 12.66 11.33 11.24
N THR A 123 12.37 11.13 12.53
CA THR A 123 13.36 11.04 13.60
C THR A 123 14.01 9.66 13.68
N LEU A 124 15.12 9.55 14.42
CA LEU A 124 15.73 8.25 14.72
C LEU A 124 14.81 7.34 15.53
N THR A 125 13.96 7.91 16.39
CA THR A 125 12.96 7.17 17.15
C THR A 125 11.89 6.61 16.24
N ASP A 126 11.35 7.42 15.31
CA ASP A 126 10.40 6.94 14.29
C ASP A 126 11.01 5.79 13.49
N ALA A 127 12.27 5.93 13.06
CA ALA A 127 12.98 4.89 12.30
C ALA A 127 13.10 3.57 13.09
N LYS A 128 13.47 3.64 14.35
CA LYS A 128 13.54 2.45 15.24
C LYS A 128 12.17 1.80 15.38
N ASN A 129 11.12 2.57 15.63
CA ASN A 129 9.76 2.06 15.78
C ASN A 129 9.27 1.37 14.50
N ILE A 130 9.60 1.92 13.32
CA ILE A 130 9.25 1.31 12.05
C ILE A 130 10.01 -0.01 11.82
N LEU A 131 11.30 -0.06 12.13
CA LEU A 131 12.13 -1.26 11.92
C LEU A 131 11.78 -2.39 12.89
N SER A 132 11.52 -2.07 14.16
CA SER A 132 11.13 -3.04 15.18
C SER A 132 9.63 -3.38 15.15
N GLY A 133 8.83 -2.60 14.43
CA GLY A 133 7.41 -2.81 14.27
C GLY A 133 7.07 -3.91 13.26
N GLY A 134 5.82 -4.37 13.31
CA GLY A 134 5.29 -5.35 12.36
C GLY A 134 4.95 -4.76 11.00
N ASP A 135 4.16 -5.51 10.21
CA ASP A 135 3.79 -5.22 8.83
C ASP A 135 2.98 -3.92 8.63
N THR A 136 2.58 -3.25 9.70
CA THR A 136 1.78 -2.01 9.66
C THR A 136 2.50 -0.79 10.23
N SER A 137 3.76 -0.91 10.61
CA SER A 137 4.50 0.15 11.32
C SER A 137 4.72 1.40 10.45
N VAL A 138 4.98 1.23 9.15
CA VAL A 138 5.07 2.33 8.17
C VAL A 138 3.71 3.01 8.01
N THR A 139 2.66 2.22 7.87
CA THR A 139 1.30 2.74 7.72
C THR A 139 0.89 3.56 8.94
N GLN A 140 1.20 3.10 10.15
CA GLN A 140 0.96 3.84 11.39
C GLN A 140 1.75 5.15 11.42
N PHE A 141 3.03 5.12 11.10
CA PHE A 141 3.87 6.32 11.01
C PHE A 141 3.25 7.38 10.09
N PHE A 142 2.89 7.01 8.85
CA PHE A 142 2.29 7.98 7.93
C PHE A 142 0.92 8.46 8.42
N ARG A 143 0.10 7.58 8.96
CA ARG A 143 -1.21 7.94 9.50
C ARG A 143 -1.07 8.97 10.62
N GLU A 144 -0.20 8.76 11.58
CA GLU A 144 0.04 9.68 12.69
C GLU A 144 0.60 11.02 12.23
N LYS A 145 1.56 11.02 11.31
CA LYS A 145 2.23 12.25 10.87
C LYS A 145 1.44 13.08 9.86
N THR A 146 0.53 12.47 9.09
CA THR A 146 -0.03 13.13 7.91
C THR A 146 -1.55 13.19 7.83
N SER A 147 -2.31 12.34 8.57
CA SER A 147 -3.78 12.25 8.42
C SER A 147 -4.51 13.59 8.54
N ALA A 148 -4.20 14.37 9.59
CA ALA A 148 -4.88 15.65 9.82
C ALA A 148 -4.64 16.63 8.68
N GLN A 149 -3.38 16.76 8.22
CA GLN A 149 -3.02 17.67 7.13
C GLN A 149 -3.58 17.19 5.78
N LEU A 150 -3.59 15.89 5.54
CA LEU A 150 -4.20 15.30 4.35
C LEU A 150 -5.71 15.55 4.32
N GLY A 151 -6.41 15.36 5.43
CA GLY A 151 -7.85 15.66 5.52
C GLY A 151 -8.16 17.11 5.11
N VAL A 152 -7.42 18.06 5.66
CA VAL A 152 -7.58 19.49 5.31
C VAL A 152 -7.29 19.76 3.83
N LYS A 153 -6.32 19.07 3.22
CA LYS A 153 -5.96 19.27 1.80
C LYS A 153 -6.87 18.51 0.83
N PHE A 154 -7.37 17.34 1.21
CA PHE A 154 -8.23 16.53 0.35
C PHE A 154 -9.63 17.12 0.23
N LEU A 155 -10.21 17.57 1.36
CA LEU A 155 -11.59 18.05 1.40
C LEU A 155 -11.93 19.08 0.31
N PRO A 156 -11.15 20.18 0.09
CA PRO A 156 -11.46 21.15 -0.95
C PRO A 156 -11.35 20.58 -2.38
N ILE A 157 -10.50 19.59 -2.59
CA ILE A 157 -10.39 18.94 -3.91
C ILE A 157 -11.54 17.99 -4.13
N VAL A 158 -11.85 17.15 -3.14
CA VAL A 158 -13.04 16.32 -3.16
C VAL A 158 -14.27 17.18 -3.45
N LYS A 159 -14.44 18.29 -2.70
CA LYS A 159 -15.53 19.24 -2.93
C LYS A 159 -15.56 19.77 -4.36
N LYS A 160 -14.43 20.19 -4.92
CA LYS A 160 -14.35 20.67 -6.30
C LYS A 160 -14.80 19.60 -7.34
N VAL A 161 -14.48 18.34 -7.09
CA VAL A 161 -14.87 17.22 -7.97
C VAL A 161 -16.35 16.88 -7.77
N THR A 162 -16.83 16.85 -6.52
CA THR A 162 -18.23 16.58 -6.20
C THR A 162 -19.17 17.66 -6.77
N ASP A 163 -18.76 18.93 -6.70
CA ASP A 163 -19.49 20.05 -7.30
C ASP A 163 -19.59 19.92 -8.83
N LYS A 164 -18.47 19.60 -9.50
CA LYS A 164 -18.43 19.44 -10.96
C LYS A 164 -19.27 18.26 -11.46
N SER A 165 -19.28 17.16 -10.74
CA SER A 165 -20.01 15.92 -11.10
C SER A 165 -21.47 15.95 -10.60
N ASN A 166 -21.89 17.03 -9.95
CA ASN A 166 -23.18 17.14 -9.26
C ASN A 166 -23.41 16.01 -8.24
N LEU A 167 -22.31 15.49 -7.67
CA LEU A 167 -22.32 14.36 -6.75
C LEU A 167 -23.05 14.69 -5.45
N SER A 168 -22.79 15.89 -4.87
CA SER A 168 -23.43 16.34 -3.64
C SER A 168 -24.94 16.40 -3.78
N ALA A 169 -25.46 16.92 -4.90
CA ALA A 169 -26.90 16.94 -5.14
C ALA A 169 -27.50 15.54 -5.33
N LYS A 170 -26.83 14.68 -6.06
CA LYS A 170 -27.24 13.27 -6.23
C LYS A 170 -27.25 12.50 -4.90
N TYR A 171 -26.20 12.68 -4.09
CA TYR A 171 -26.08 12.11 -2.76
C TYR A 171 -27.19 12.60 -1.83
N ASN A 172 -27.39 13.92 -1.73
CA ASN A 172 -28.40 14.53 -0.90
C ASN A 172 -29.80 14.09 -1.33
N GLY A 173 -30.06 13.99 -2.64
CA GLY A 173 -31.31 13.45 -3.19
C GLY A 173 -31.55 11.99 -2.79
N ALA A 174 -30.52 11.16 -2.82
CA ALA A 174 -30.61 9.77 -2.35
C ALA A 174 -30.86 9.71 -0.83
N MET A 175 -30.11 10.51 -0.06
CA MET A 175 -30.25 10.60 1.40
C MET A 175 -31.63 11.10 1.82
N ALA A 176 -32.20 12.09 1.13
CA ALA A 176 -33.55 12.57 1.41
C ALA A 176 -34.63 11.48 1.24
N LYS A 177 -34.46 10.58 0.27
CA LYS A 177 -35.36 9.43 0.09
C LYS A 177 -35.24 8.44 1.24
N VAL A 178 -34.03 8.16 1.68
CA VAL A 178 -33.71 7.23 2.78
C VAL A 178 -34.20 7.80 4.13
N SER A 179 -34.06 9.11 4.36
CA SER A 179 -34.56 9.77 5.56
C SER A 179 -36.06 9.69 5.70
N LYS A 180 -36.81 9.73 4.58
CA LYS A 180 -38.27 9.48 4.57
C LYS A 180 -38.65 8.08 4.99
N MET A 181 -37.72 7.12 4.93
CA MET A 181 -37.89 5.74 5.38
C MET A 181 -37.51 5.54 6.87
N GLY A 182 -37.20 6.63 7.60
CA GLY A 182 -36.85 6.58 9.03
C GLY A 182 -35.40 6.16 9.30
N LEU A 183 -34.52 6.11 8.29
CA LEU A 183 -33.11 5.80 8.48
C LEU A 183 -32.32 7.08 8.80
N ALA A 184 -31.28 6.91 9.65
CA ALA A 184 -30.45 8.04 10.11
C ALA A 184 -29.69 8.69 8.94
N GLN A 185 -29.53 10.03 9.02
CA GLN A 185 -28.75 10.78 8.05
C GLN A 185 -27.24 10.51 8.26
N ALA A 186 -26.50 10.20 7.20
CA ALA A 186 -25.05 10.20 7.19
C ALA A 186 -24.51 11.64 7.04
N GLY A 187 -23.22 11.85 7.33
CA GLY A 187 -22.53 13.11 7.09
C GLY A 187 -22.51 13.51 5.61
N THR A 188 -21.74 14.54 5.26
CA THR A 188 -21.61 14.98 3.86
C THR A 188 -20.90 13.93 3.02
N VAL A 189 -21.16 13.91 1.71
CA VAL A 189 -20.45 13.01 0.79
C VAL A 189 -18.97 13.39 0.71
N GLU A 190 -18.65 14.65 0.85
CA GLU A 190 -17.28 15.17 0.85
C GLU A 190 -16.46 14.63 2.02
N ASP A 191 -17.02 14.65 3.22
CA ASP A 191 -16.37 14.07 4.41
C ASP A 191 -16.20 12.57 4.26
N TYR A 192 -17.24 11.87 3.80
CA TYR A 192 -17.21 10.44 3.58
C TYR A 192 -16.13 10.04 2.56
N VAL A 193 -16.10 10.71 1.41
CA VAL A 193 -15.09 10.43 0.37
C VAL A 193 -13.69 10.76 0.85
N THR A 194 -13.52 11.89 1.57
CA THR A 194 -12.22 12.28 2.13
C THR A 194 -11.70 11.22 3.10
N GLU A 195 -12.52 10.77 4.03
CA GLU A 195 -12.15 9.71 4.99
C GLU A 195 -11.78 8.42 4.27
N ARG A 196 -12.62 7.97 3.33
CA ARG A 196 -12.37 6.73 2.58
C ARG A 196 -11.13 6.84 1.66
N ALA A 197 -10.87 8.00 1.07
CA ALA A 197 -9.67 8.24 0.27
C ALA A 197 -8.39 8.12 1.11
N LEU A 198 -8.40 8.65 2.34
CA LEU A 198 -7.29 8.50 3.28
C LEU A 198 -7.10 7.04 3.71
N ASP A 199 -8.18 6.36 4.05
CA ASP A 199 -8.11 4.94 4.41
C ASP A 199 -7.55 4.09 3.25
N GLY A 200 -8.01 4.34 2.02
CA GLY A 200 -7.50 3.68 0.83
C GLY A 200 -6.02 3.97 0.58
N LEU A 201 -5.60 5.21 0.74
CA LEU A 201 -4.18 5.60 0.62
C LEU A 201 -3.31 4.85 1.63
N PHE A 202 -3.68 4.84 2.91
CA PHE A 202 -2.92 4.15 3.94
C PHE A 202 -2.95 2.63 3.77
N THR A 203 -4.05 2.07 3.29
CA THR A 203 -4.14 0.65 2.93
C THR A 203 -3.12 0.30 1.83
N MET A 204 -3.05 1.10 0.78
CA MET A 204 -2.09 0.85 -0.31
C MET A 204 -0.64 1.08 0.12
N ILE A 205 -0.36 2.04 1.00
CA ILE A 205 0.98 2.19 1.61
C ILE A 205 1.34 0.91 2.39
N GLY A 206 0.41 0.33 3.13
CA GLY A 206 0.62 -0.94 3.84
C GLY A 206 0.88 -2.13 2.91
N GLU A 207 0.21 -2.18 1.77
CA GLU A 207 0.48 -3.22 0.75
C GLU A 207 1.90 -3.06 0.16
N GLU A 208 2.33 -1.83 -0.12
CA GLU A 208 3.69 -1.56 -0.58
C GLU A 208 4.75 -1.88 0.50
N GLU A 209 4.47 -1.55 1.77
CA GLU A 209 5.30 -1.93 2.91
C GLU A 209 5.49 -3.44 2.96
N LYS A 210 4.39 -4.19 2.92
CA LYS A 210 4.40 -5.65 2.94
C LYS A 210 5.16 -6.24 1.77
N ALA A 211 5.00 -5.68 0.58
CA ALA A 211 5.73 -6.11 -0.60
C ALA A 211 7.25 -5.91 -0.44
N ILE A 212 7.68 -4.74 0.08
CA ILE A 212 9.10 -4.44 0.34
C ILE A 212 9.68 -5.36 1.42
N ARG A 213 8.94 -5.65 2.49
CA ARG A 213 9.38 -6.57 3.55
C ARG A 213 9.51 -8.00 3.05
N ASN A 214 8.61 -8.45 2.18
CA ASN A 214 8.63 -9.80 1.62
C ASN A 214 9.74 -10.00 0.59
N ASP A 215 9.98 -9.01 -0.28
CA ASP A 215 11.03 -9.05 -1.29
C ASP A 215 11.83 -7.73 -1.33
N PRO A 216 12.70 -7.49 -0.35
CA PRO A 216 13.50 -6.29 -0.30
C PRO A 216 14.54 -6.19 -1.44
N ILE A 217 14.97 -7.33 -1.99
CA ILE A 217 15.93 -7.40 -3.11
C ILE A 217 15.24 -7.01 -4.42
N GLY A 218 14.02 -7.47 -4.64
CA GLY A 218 13.18 -7.15 -5.80
C GLY A 218 12.85 -5.67 -5.95
N THR A 219 13.10 -4.86 -4.89
CA THR A 219 12.99 -3.40 -4.98
C THR A 219 14.04 -2.77 -5.93
N GLY A 220 15.10 -3.49 -6.30
CA GLY A 220 16.22 -2.99 -7.10
C GLY A 220 17.14 -2.01 -6.36
N SER A 221 16.89 -1.73 -5.08
CA SER A 221 17.73 -0.89 -4.24
C SER A 221 18.64 -1.75 -3.37
N LYS A 222 19.96 -1.67 -3.60
CA LYS A 222 20.95 -2.41 -2.79
C LYS A 222 20.84 -2.05 -1.30
N LEU A 223 20.53 -0.79 -1.00
CA LEU A 223 20.46 -0.30 0.37
C LEU A 223 19.20 -0.84 1.09
N ILE A 224 18.04 -0.81 0.42
CA ILE A 224 16.80 -1.42 0.94
C ILE A 224 16.99 -2.92 1.14
N GLY A 225 17.56 -3.61 0.14
CA GLY A 225 17.84 -5.04 0.22
C GLY A 225 18.76 -5.40 1.39
N LYS A 226 19.79 -4.60 1.65
CA LYS A 226 20.73 -4.80 2.77
C LYS A 226 20.06 -4.64 4.13
N VAL A 227 19.25 -3.58 4.33
CA VAL A 227 18.61 -3.28 5.63
C VAL A 227 17.43 -4.20 5.89
N PHE A 228 16.50 -4.31 4.96
CA PHE A 228 15.30 -5.15 5.16
C PHE A 228 15.61 -6.65 5.04
N GLY A 229 16.67 -7.04 4.33
CA GLY A 229 17.17 -8.41 4.33
C GLY A 229 17.75 -8.85 5.67
N ALA A 230 18.35 -7.94 6.42
CA ALA A 230 18.86 -8.21 7.77
C ALA A 230 17.78 -8.26 8.87
N LEU A 231 16.52 -7.92 8.55
CA LEU A 231 15.36 -8.05 9.44
C LEU A 231 14.70 -9.44 9.38
N LYS A 232 15.08 -10.27 8.40
CA LYS A 232 14.64 -11.67 8.27
C LYS A 232 15.58 -12.61 9.01
#